data_782b3cd1fc8b4093c1b10ce871d0662a
#
_entry.id   782b3cd1fc8b4093c1b10ce871d0662a
#
_cell.length_a   1.000
_cell.length_b   1.000
_cell.length_c   1.000
_cell.angle_alpha   90.00
_cell.angle_beta   90.00
_cell.angle_gamma   90.00
#
_symmetry.space_group_name_H-M   'P 1'
#
loop_
_entity.id
_entity.type
_entity.pdbx_description
1 polymer ?
#
loop_
_entity_poly.entity_id
_entity_poly.type
_entity_poly.pdbx_seq_one_letter_code
_entity_poly.pdbx_strand_id
1 'polypeptide(L)'
;MNLNALGYVGIRTRNLEDWAAYGTRFLGMQLVDKSRGTLALRMDDRKQRVIVHTDEDDGPSFYGWEVADAAALDALAAHLEKSGVKIARGSRALADERRVKDLIVFADPIGNRLEVFHGAEVTTEPFKPGRSISGFRTGVLGMGHAVLTAERLEDVVPFYTEILNFKPTDYLLKPFKAYFFHLNARHHSLAFIDTGKNGIHHMMFEVCYLDDVGQAYDLALRQPEMIGTTLGRHANDQVTSFYSYSPSKFLVEYGWGGRSIDTANWTPHERTEGPSLWGHDRMWLTPDKREEARTIRVGVAESGGRAPLNVMDGNYLRAADVCPWWNANAPARKTG
;
A
#
# COMPACT_ATOMS: atom_id res chain seq x y z
N MET A 1 -17.75 -13.96 4.53
CA MET A 1 -17.26 -12.82 5.35
C MET A 1 -15.98 -12.33 4.67
N ASN A 2 -16.04 -11.20 4.00
CA ASN A 2 -14.87 -10.73 3.26
C ASN A 2 -14.59 -9.27 3.66
N LEU A 3 -13.34 -9.02 3.99
CA LEU A 3 -12.80 -7.67 3.99
C LEU A 3 -12.69 -7.20 2.52
N ASN A 4 -13.00 -5.93 2.27
CA ASN A 4 -13.03 -5.39 0.91
C ASN A 4 -11.74 -4.67 0.54
N ALA A 5 -11.21 -3.84 1.44
CA ALA A 5 -10.06 -2.99 1.17
C ALA A 5 -9.44 -2.41 2.44
N LEU A 6 -8.19 -1.95 2.33
CA LEU A 6 -7.60 -1.03 3.32
C LEU A 6 -8.26 0.34 3.14
N GLY A 7 -9.09 0.73 4.10
CA GLY A 7 -9.89 1.94 4.02
C GLY A 7 -9.19 3.18 4.56
N TYR A 8 -8.52 3.05 5.73
CA TYR A 8 -7.77 4.13 6.36
C TYR A 8 -6.62 3.59 7.21
N VAL A 9 -5.70 4.46 7.58
CA VAL A 9 -4.61 4.16 8.50
C VAL A 9 -4.48 5.24 9.57
N GLY A 10 -4.10 4.83 10.77
CA GLY A 10 -3.72 5.71 11.86
C GLY A 10 -2.20 5.76 12.03
N ILE A 11 -1.69 6.94 12.32
CA ILE A 11 -0.27 7.20 12.48
C ILE A 11 -0.05 8.00 13.75
N ARG A 12 0.98 7.68 14.51
CA ARG A 12 1.47 8.44 15.65
C ARG A 12 2.65 9.28 15.23
N THR A 13 2.74 10.49 15.74
CA THR A 13 3.88 11.39 15.48
C THR A 13 4.15 12.34 16.63
N ARG A 14 5.41 12.66 16.80
CA ARG A 14 5.83 13.74 17.71
C ARG A 14 5.57 15.13 17.14
N ASN A 15 5.43 15.25 15.82
CA ASN A 15 5.24 16.53 15.14
C ASN A 15 4.18 16.46 14.03
N LEU A 16 3.00 17.01 14.30
CA LEU A 16 1.90 17.08 13.32
C LEU A 16 2.22 17.99 12.13
N GLU A 17 3.04 19.04 12.31
CA GLU A 17 3.37 19.98 11.24
C GLU A 17 4.20 19.30 10.15
N ASP A 18 5.12 18.43 10.53
CA ASP A 18 5.92 17.66 9.58
C ASP A 18 5.02 16.75 8.73
N TRP A 19 4.03 16.10 9.35
CA TRP A 19 3.03 15.31 8.63
C TRP A 19 2.11 16.15 7.77
N ALA A 20 1.69 17.34 8.24
CA ALA A 20 0.90 18.25 7.43
C ALA A 20 1.67 18.67 6.16
N ALA A 21 2.95 19.02 6.30
CA ALA A 21 3.81 19.39 5.17
C ALA A 21 4.09 18.20 4.24
N TYR A 22 4.46 17.04 4.81
CA TYR A 22 4.76 15.83 4.05
C TYR A 22 3.53 15.32 3.30
N GLY A 23 2.40 15.19 3.99
CA GLY A 23 1.15 14.71 3.37
C GLY A 23 0.64 15.63 2.26
N THR A 24 0.69 16.94 2.45
CA THR A 24 0.14 17.89 1.47
C THR A 24 1.14 18.28 0.38
N ARG A 25 2.30 18.81 0.74
CA ARG A 25 3.24 19.40 -0.21
C ARG A 25 4.07 18.35 -0.96
N PHE A 26 4.32 17.19 -0.32
CA PHE A 26 5.10 16.13 -0.94
C PHE A 26 4.22 15.06 -1.55
N LEU A 27 3.34 14.40 -0.77
CA LEU A 27 2.46 13.34 -1.28
C LEU A 27 1.28 13.88 -2.11
N GLY A 28 0.86 15.13 -1.92
CA GLY A 28 -0.27 15.72 -2.64
C GLY A 28 -1.64 15.41 -2.02
N MET A 29 -1.70 14.87 -0.82
CA MET A 29 -2.96 14.67 -0.10
C MET A 29 -3.62 15.99 0.27
N GLN A 30 -4.92 15.97 0.50
CA GLN A 30 -5.67 17.13 0.97
C GLN A 30 -5.77 17.11 2.49
N LEU A 31 -5.30 18.17 3.15
CA LEU A 31 -5.57 18.37 4.58
C LEU A 31 -7.04 18.81 4.75
N VAL A 32 -7.81 18.04 5.52
CA VAL A 32 -9.25 18.29 5.71
C VAL A 32 -9.62 18.69 7.11
N ASP A 33 -8.85 18.27 8.10
CA ASP A 33 -9.04 18.64 9.49
C ASP A 33 -7.71 18.69 10.23
N LYS A 34 -7.57 19.62 11.15
CA LYS A 34 -6.41 19.76 12.00
C LYS A 34 -6.76 20.40 13.33
N SER A 35 -6.40 19.73 14.40
CA SER A 35 -6.49 20.21 15.77
C SER A 35 -5.10 20.27 16.42
N ARG A 36 -5.05 20.51 17.73
CA ARG A 36 -3.77 20.46 18.48
C ARG A 36 -3.19 19.06 18.59
N GLY A 37 -4.03 18.03 18.55
CA GLY A 37 -3.62 16.63 18.78
C GLY A 37 -3.82 15.70 17.58
N THR A 38 -4.49 16.15 16.52
CA THR A 38 -4.79 15.30 15.36
C THR A 38 -4.78 16.09 14.06
N LEU A 39 -4.51 15.38 12.96
CA LEU A 39 -4.80 15.86 11.61
C LEU A 39 -5.36 14.72 10.75
N ALA A 40 -6.18 15.07 9.77
CA ALA A 40 -6.75 14.13 8.82
C ALA A 40 -6.41 14.53 7.39
N LEU A 41 -5.97 13.54 6.60
CA LEU A 41 -5.63 13.70 5.20
C LEU A 41 -6.55 12.85 4.35
N ARG A 42 -6.96 13.42 3.23
CA ARG A 42 -7.87 12.86 2.24
C ARG A 42 -7.14 12.58 0.93
N MET A 43 -7.55 11.55 0.21
CA MET A 43 -6.96 11.12 -1.07
C MET A 43 -7.99 11.06 -2.20
N ASP A 44 -9.27 11.00 -1.90
CA ASP A 44 -10.38 10.74 -2.82
C ASP A 44 -11.70 11.35 -2.31
N ASP A 45 -12.83 10.71 -2.61
CA ASP A 45 -14.17 11.08 -2.12
C ASP A 45 -14.43 10.72 -0.65
N ARG A 46 -13.60 9.90 -0.02
CA ARG A 46 -13.73 9.61 1.42
C ARG A 46 -13.32 10.83 2.26
N LYS A 47 -14.01 11.05 3.37
CA LYS A 47 -13.73 12.21 4.26
C LYS A 47 -12.30 12.22 4.78
N GLN A 48 -11.71 11.04 4.99
CA GLN A 48 -10.32 10.88 5.41
C GLN A 48 -9.78 9.48 5.03
N ARG A 49 -8.48 9.39 4.88
CA ARG A 49 -7.73 8.14 4.61
C ARG A 49 -6.56 7.95 5.57
N VAL A 50 -5.90 9.03 5.95
CA VAL A 50 -4.78 9.01 6.88
C VAL A 50 -5.13 9.90 8.06
N ILE A 51 -5.06 9.32 9.26
CA ILE A 51 -5.37 10.00 10.52
C ILE A 51 -4.07 10.02 11.34
N VAL A 52 -3.58 11.19 11.67
CA VAL A 52 -2.32 11.34 12.40
C VAL A 52 -2.61 11.94 13.78
N HIS A 53 -2.09 11.29 14.82
CA HIS A 53 -2.22 11.71 16.20
C HIS A 53 -0.87 12.14 16.77
N THR A 54 -0.88 13.17 17.61
CA THR A 54 0.29 13.50 18.44
C THR A 54 0.50 12.39 19.46
N ASP A 55 1.72 11.89 19.55
CA ASP A 55 2.13 10.87 20.50
C ASP A 55 3.60 11.09 20.89
N GLU A 56 4.06 10.49 21.98
CA GLU A 56 5.46 10.48 22.38
C GLU A 56 6.32 9.59 21.46
N ASP A 57 5.67 8.63 20.77
CA ASP A 57 6.31 7.72 19.81
C ASP A 57 5.85 7.98 18.38
N ASP A 58 6.76 7.78 17.44
CA ASP A 58 6.49 7.80 16.01
C ASP A 58 6.16 6.38 15.50
N GLY A 59 5.23 6.25 14.54
CA GLY A 59 4.94 4.98 13.89
C GLY A 59 3.48 4.76 13.54
N PRO A 60 3.10 3.53 13.10
CA PRO A 60 1.71 3.18 12.86
C PRO A 60 0.94 3.10 14.16
N SER A 61 -0.35 3.40 14.10
CA SER A 61 -1.27 3.30 15.24
C SER A 61 -2.33 2.22 15.03
N PHE A 62 -2.95 2.19 13.87
CA PHE A 62 -3.98 1.21 13.50
C PHE A 62 -4.16 1.11 11.98
N TYR A 63 -4.75 -0.01 11.54
CA TYR A 63 -5.11 -0.28 10.16
C TYR A 63 -6.61 -0.54 10.07
N GLY A 64 -7.34 0.25 9.28
CA GLY A 64 -8.79 0.16 9.11
C GLY A 64 -9.16 -0.60 7.85
N TRP A 65 -9.84 -1.73 8.00
CA TRP A 65 -10.29 -2.61 6.92
C TRP A 65 -11.79 -2.47 6.71
N GLU A 66 -12.22 -2.25 5.48
CA GLU A 66 -13.62 -2.03 5.14
C GLU A 66 -14.34 -3.34 4.88
N VAL A 67 -15.57 -3.46 5.38
CA VAL A 67 -16.54 -4.50 5.00
C VAL A 67 -17.75 -3.84 4.32
N ALA A 68 -18.56 -4.65 3.64
CA ALA A 68 -19.65 -4.15 2.80
C ALA A 68 -20.71 -3.36 3.59
N ASP A 69 -21.15 -3.88 4.74
CA ASP A 69 -22.26 -3.35 5.50
C ASP A 69 -22.23 -3.82 6.97
N ALA A 70 -23.26 -3.43 7.74
CA ALA A 70 -23.42 -3.79 9.13
C ALA A 70 -23.51 -5.33 9.33
N ALA A 71 -24.22 -6.04 8.46
CA ALA A 71 -24.37 -7.48 8.57
C ALA A 71 -23.04 -8.21 8.37
N ALA A 72 -22.20 -7.72 7.44
CA ALA A 72 -20.85 -8.24 7.23
C ALA A 72 -19.95 -7.96 8.44
N LEU A 73 -20.08 -6.79 9.07
CA LEU A 73 -19.35 -6.44 10.30
C LEU A 73 -19.73 -7.35 11.46
N ASP A 74 -21.02 -7.57 11.68
CA ASP A 74 -21.54 -8.44 12.74
C ASP A 74 -21.12 -9.91 12.52
N ALA A 75 -21.20 -10.38 11.28
CA ALA A 75 -20.78 -11.73 10.94
C ALA A 75 -19.28 -11.94 11.17
N LEU A 76 -18.45 -10.93 10.86
CA LEU A 76 -17.01 -11.00 11.12
C LEU A 76 -16.71 -10.94 12.62
N ALA A 77 -17.41 -10.09 13.39
CA ALA A 77 -17.28 -10.02 14.83
C ALA A 77 -17.54 -11.37 15.48
N ALA A 78 -18.68 -12.01 15.15
CA ALA A 78 -19.04 -13.34 15.65
C ALA A 78 -18.02 -14.43 15.26
N HIS A 79 -17.47 -14.34 14.05
CA HIS A 79 -16.43 -15.27 13.60
C HIS A 79 -15.13 -15.11 14.39
N LEU A 80 -14.68 -13.88 14.63
CA LEU A 80 -13.48 -13.58 15.41
C LEU A 80 -13.63 -14.06 16.84
N GLU A 81 -14.77 -13.80 17.50
CA GLU A 81 -15.06 -14.28 18.86
C GLU A 81 -15.07 -15.81 18.93
N LYS A 82 -15.70 -16.48 17.97
CA LYS A 82 -15.69 -17.96 17.85
C LYS A 82 -14.28 -18.52 17.65
N SER A 83 -13.40 -17.75 16.98
CA SER A 83 -12.00 -18.11 16.77
C SER A 83 -11.10 -17.74 17.96
N GLY A 84 -11.67 -17.26 19.06
CA GLY A 84 -10.94 -16.90 20.28
C GLY A 84 -10.27 -15.53 20.24
N VAL A 85 -10.56 -14.71 19.24
CA VAL A 85 -10.02 -13.34 19.13
C VAL A 85 -10.86 -12.41 20.00
N LYS A 86 -10.19 -11.70 20.91
CA LYS A 86 -10.85 -10.67 21.72
C LYS A 86 -11.13 -9.43 20.87
N ILE A 87 -12.40 -9.10 20.72
CA ILE A 87 -12.82 -7.88 20.02
C ILE A 87 -13.46 -6.87 20.99
N ALA A 88 -13.44 -5.61 20.58
CA ALA A 88 -14.23 -4.55 21.22
C ALA A 88 -15.08 -3.84 20.14
N ARG A 89 -16.36 -3.59 20.43
CA ARG A 89 -17.17 -2.69 19.60
C ARG A 89 -16.67 -1.26 19.80
N GLY A 90 -16.49 -0.54 18.68
CA GLY A 90 -16.16 0.88 18.75
C GLY A 90 -17.25 1.70 19.44
N SER A 91 -16.87 2.68 20.24
CA SER A 91 -17.82 3.67 20.75
C SER A 91 -18.32 4.57 19.63
N ARG A 92 -19.47 5.22 19.82
CA ARG A 92 -19.97 6.23 18.86
C ARG A 92 -18.92 7.32 18.61
N ALA A 93 -18.26 7.79 19.66
CA ALA A 93 -17.20 8.79 19.55
C ALA A 93 -16.03 8.32 18.67
N LEU A 94 -15.62 7.03 18.78
CA LEU A 94 -14.60 6.47 17.93
C LEU A 94 -15.07 6.35 16.47
N ALA A 95 -16.31 5.92 16.25
CA ALA A 95 -16.88 5.85 14.90
C ALA A 95 -16.95 7.24 14.24
N ASP A 96 -17.34 8.26 14.98
CA ASP A 96 -17.37 9.65 14.52
C ASP A 96 -15.97 10.17 14.20
N GLU A 97 -14.97 9.87 15.03
CA GLU A 97 -13.55 10.20 14.76
C GLU A 97 -13.04 9.51 13.50
N ARG A 98 -13.40 8.24 13.28
CA ARG A 98 -13.05 7.47 12.07
C ARG A 98 -13.87 7.86 10.85
N ARG A 99 -14.91 8.67 11.02
CA ARG A 99 -15.85 9.02 9.94
C ARG A 99 -16.48 7.79 9.29
N VAL A 100 -16.98 6.87 10.13
CA VAL A 100 -17.63 5.62 9.73
C VAL A 100 -18.92 5.39 10.49
N LYS A 101 -19.76 4.49 10.02
CA LYS A 101 -21.03 4.18 10.71
C LYS A 101 -20.81 3.36 11.98
N ASP A 102 -19.99 2.32 11.89
CA ASP A 102 -19.67 1.44 13.02
C ASP A 102 -18.36 0.70 12.74
N LEU A 103 -17.70 0.22 13.82
CA LEU A 103 -16.46 -0.53 13.74
C LEU A 103 -16.26 -1.49 14.92
N ILE A 104 -15.43 -2.49 14.71
CA ILE A 104 -14.84 -3.34 15.75
C ILE A 104 -13.34 -3.14 15.79
N VAL A 105 -12.76 -3.35 16.96
CA VAL A 105 -11.33 -3.19 17.23
C VAL A 105 -10.77 -4.47 17.83
N PHE A 106 -9.65 -4.93 17.35
CA PHE A 106 -8.90 -6.08 17.88
C PHE A 106 -7.42 -5.97 17.55
N ALA A 107 -6.62 -6.88 18.04
CA ALA A 107 -5.20 -6.97 17.71
C ALA A 107 -4.92 -8.25 16.93
N ASP A 108 -3.96 -8.19 16.01
CA ASP A 108 -3.38 -9.38 15.41
C ASP A 108 -2.41 -10.09 16.39
N PRO A 109 -1.90 -11.29 16.06
CA PRO A 109 -1.02 -12.06 16.97
C PRO A 109 0.27 -11.35 17.36
N ILE A 110 0.74 -10.38 16.59
CA ILE A 110 1.97 -9.62 16.86
C ILE A 110 1.71 -8.21 17.40
N GLY A 111 0.45 -7.92 17.78
CA GLY A 111 0.06 -6.72 18.48
C GLY A 111 -0.30 -5.52 17.60
N ASN A 112 -0.42 -5.67 16.28
CA ASN A 112 -0.95 -4.59 15.45
C ASN A 112 -2.44 -4.37 15.74
N ARG A 113 -2.83 -3.12 16.01
CA ARG A 113 -4.23 -2.75 16.17
C ARG A 113 -4.92 -2.75 14.81
N LEU A 114 -5.95 -3.57 14.70
CA LEU A 114 -6.83 -3.66 13.54
C LEU A 114 -8.20 -3.08 13.88
N GLU A 115 -8.74 -2.30 12.97
CA GLU A 115 -10.10 -1.80 13.01
C GLU A 115 -10.83 -2.34 11.78
N VAL A 116 -12.01 -2.94 11.97
CA VAL A 116 -12.87 -3.32 10.83
C VAL A 116 -14.13 -2.50 10.92
N PHE A 117 -14.51 -1.88 9.82
CA PHE A 117 -15.59 -0.90 9.78
C PHE A 117 -16.46 -1.03 8.54
N HIS A 118 -17.64 -0.41 8.58
CA HIS A 118 -18.49 -0.20 7.42
C HIS A 118 -18.99 1.24 7.34
N GLY A 119 -19.44 1.63 6.13
CA GLY A 119 -20.14 2.89 5.94
C GLY A 119 -19.28 4.13 6.16
N ALA A 120 -18.07 4.13 5.59
CA ALA A 120 -17.22 5.33 5.59
C ALA A 120 -17.94 6.53 4.96
N GLU A 121 -17.79 7.69 5.57
CA GLU A 121 -18.37 8.93 5.07
C GLU A 121 -17.75 9.34 3.74
N VAL A 122 -18.61 9.66 2.78
CA VAL A 122 -18.26 10.18 1.45
C VAL A 122 -18.60 11.66 1.40
N THR A 123 -17.87 12.43 0.64
CA THR A 123 -18.15 13.84 0.38
C THR A 123 -18.36 14.08 -1.10
N THR A 124 -19.25 15.00 -1.43
CA THR A 124 -19.44 15.52 -2.80
C THR A 124 -18.47 16.63 -3.17
N GLU A 125 -17.73 17.15 -2.20
CA GLU A 125 -16.70 18.16 -2.47
C GLU A 125 -15.57 17.55 -3.30
N PRO A 126 -15.16 18.20 -4.40
CA PRO A 126 -14.03 17.75 -5.20
C PRO A 126 -12.77 17.57 -4.36
N PHE A 127 -11.98 16.56 -4.69
CA PHE A 127 -10.65 16.40 -4.11
C PHE A 127 -9.75 17.56 -4.57
N LYS A 128 -9.10 18.21 -3.60
CA LYS A 128 -8.18 19.35 -3.84
C LYS A 128 -6.79 18.95 -3.36
N PRO A 129 -5.92 18.46 -4.24
CA PRO A 129 -4.58 18.02 -3.86
C PRO A 129 -3.75 19.18 -3.29
N GLY A 130 -2.99 18.91 -2.24
CA GLY A 130 -2.09 19.90 -1.60
C GLY A 130 -0.87 20.24 -2.46
N ARG A 131 -0.46 19.34 -3.36
CA ARG A 131 0.43 19.55 -4.50
C ARG A 131 -0.34 19.16 -5.76
N SER A 132 -0.15 19.87 -6.86
CA SER A 132 -0.82 19.52 -8.11
C SER A 132 -0.36 18.14 -8.58
N ILE A 133 -1.25 17.17 -8.44
CA ILE A 133 -1.10 15.79 -8.90
C ILE A 133 -2.36 15.34 -9.63
N SER A 134 -2.28 14.27 -10.38
CA SER A 134 -3.43 13.71 -11.11
C SER A 134 -4.50 13.09 -10.19
N GLY A 135 -4.16 12.79 -8.95
CA GLY A 135 -4.98 12.08 -7.98
C GLY A 135 -4.44 10.71 -7.62
N PHE A 136 -5.13 10.04 -6.71
CA PHE A 136 -4.75 8.70 -6.24
C PHE A 136 -5.66 7.62 -6.83
N ARG A 137 -5.09 6.46 -7.13
CA ARG A 137 -5.83 5.28 -7.56
C ARG A 137 -6.39 4.55 -6.35
N THR A 138 -7.65 4.80 -6.04
CA THR A 138 -8.37 4.34 -4.85
C THR A 138 -9.67 3.59 -5.20
N GLY A 139 -10.81 4.03 -4.72
CA GLY A 139 -12.12 3.41 -4.95
C GLY A 139 -12.21 2.04 -4.31
N VAL A 140 -12.68 1.05 -5.07
CA VAL A 140 -12.82 -0.35 -4.63
C VAL A 140 -11.47 -1.02 -4.30
N LEU A 141 -10.37 -0.46 -4.75
CA LEU A 141 -9.02 -0.94 -4.46
C LEU A 141 -8.49 -0.51 -3.09
N GLY A 142 -9.24 0.35 -2.37
CA GLY A 142 -8.77 0.94 -1.12
C GLY A 142 -7.73 2.04 -1.33
N MET A 143 -7.13 2.51 -0.24
CA MET A 143 -6.18 3.63 -0.26
C MET A 143 -4.78 3.28 -0.76
N GLY A 144 -4.45 2.02 -0.88
CA GLY A 144 -3.12 1.51 -1.21
C GLY A 144 -2.87 0.17 -0.54
N HIS A 145 -1.63 -0.05 -0.08
CA HIS A 145 -1.29 -1.23 0.71
C HIS A 145 -0.40 -0.89 1.91
N ALA A 146 -0.36 -1.80 2.88
CA ALA A 146 0.58 -1.79 3.99
C ALA A 146 1.50 -3.01 3.90
N VAL A 147 2.80 -2.80 4.13
CA VAL A 147 3.76 -3.89 4.27
C VAL A 147 4.33 -3.85 5.68
N LEU A 148 4.07 -4.90 6.43
CA LEU A 148 4.48 -5.06 7.80
C LEU A 148 5.69 -5.97 7.89
N THR A 149 6.41 -5.87 8.98
CA THR A 149 7.49 -6.80 9.31
C THR A 149 7.06 -7.69 10.46
N ALA A 150 7.51 -8.93 10.45
CA ALA A 150 7.29 -9.88 11.53
C ALA A 150 8.63 -10.46 11.98
N GLU A 151 8.70 -10.80 13.26
CA GLU A 151 9.81 -11.58 13.79
C GLU A 151 9.83 -12.97 13.14
N ARG A 152 8.65 -13.57 12.98
CA ARG A 152 8.42 -14.85 12.30
C ARG A 152 7.10 -14.81 11.55
N LEU A 153 7.11 -15.17 10.28
CA LEU A 153 5.90 -15.19 9.46
C LEU A 153 4.88 -16.24 9.89
N GLU A 154 5.36 -17.33 10.45
CA GLU A 154 4.55 -18.44 10.96
C GLU A 154 3.59 -18.00 12.08
N ASP A 155 3.94 -16.95 12.81
CA ASP A 155 3.15 -16.45 13.95
C ASP A 155 1.99 -15.56 13.48
N VAL A 156 2.03 -15.04 12.27
CA VAL A 156 1.08 -14.01 11.81
C VAL A 156 0.30 -14.42 10.55
N VAL A 157 0.93 -15.11 9.60
CA VAL A 157 0.31 -15.45 8.31
C VAL A 157 -0.97 -16.27 8.47
N PRO A 158 -1.04 -17.33 9.34
CA PRO A 158 -2.28 -18.10 9.52
C PRO A 158 -3.46 -17.25 9.99
N PHE A 159 -3.23 -16.25 10.85
CA PHE A 159 -4.29 -15.36 11.31
C PHE A 159 -4.93 -14.60 10.15
N TYR A 160 -4.12 -14.06 9.23
CA TYR A 160 -4.63 -13.32 8.09
C TYR A 160 -5.28 -14.22 7.05
N THR A 161 -4.74 -15.42 6.80
CA THR A 161 -5.27 -16.31 5.76
C THR A 161 -6.47 -17.13 6.23
N GLU A 162 -6.45 -17.68 7.44
CA GLU A 162 -7.46 -18.62 7.93
C GLU A 162 -8.59 -17.92 8.71
N ILE A 163 -8.25 -16.83 9.46
CA ILE A 163 -9.24 -16.12 10.28
C ILE A 163 -9.80 -14.91 9.53
N LEU A 164 -8.94 -14.06 8.95
CA LEU A 164 -9.37 -12.85 8.23
C LEU A 164 -9.67 -13.08 6.74
N ASN A 165 -9.39 -14.28 6.22
CA ASN A 165 -9.65 -14.69 4.83
C ASN A 165 -8.93 -13.85 3.76
N PHE A 166 -7.76 -13.28 4.10
CA PHE A 166 -6.88 -12.71 3.09
C PHE A 166 -6.40 -13.79 2.13
N LYS A 167 -6.35 -13.49 0.84
CA LYS A 167 -5.92 -14.44 -0.18
C LYS A 167 -4.46 -14.23 -0.54
N PRO A 168 -3.61 -15.27 -0.48
CA PRO A 168 -2.25 -15.16 -0.97
C PRO A 168 -2.24 -14.77 -2.44
N THR A 169 -1.40 -13.81 -2.81
CA THR A 169 -1.17 -13.40 -4.20
C THR A 169 0.09 -14.04 -4.75
N ASP A 170 1.19 -13.82 -4.07
CA ASP A 170 2.47 -14.46 -4.32
C ASP A 170 3.35 -14.41 -3.06
N TYR A 171 4.53 -15.01 -3.16
CA TYR A 171 5.48 -15.02 -2.07
C TYR A 171 6.92 -15.11 -2.59
N LEU A 172 7.85 -14.64 -1.76
CA LEU A 172 9.30 -14.83 -1.95
C LEU A 172 9.84 -15.68 -0.81
N LEU A 173 10.77 -16.57 -1.13
CA LEU A 173 11.55 -17.30 -0.14
C LEU A 173 13.02 -16.85 -0.13
N LYS A 174 13.49 -16.25 -1.23
CA LYS A 174 14.85 -15.70 -1.41
C LYS A 174 14.78 -14.36 -2.16
N PRO A 175 15.63 -13.37 -1.85
CA PRO A 175 16.71 -13.37 -0.85
C PRO A 175 16.21 -13.16 0.60
N PHE A 176 14.92 -12.91 0.80
CA PHE A 176 14.23 -12.82 2.09
C PHE A 176 12.85 -13.43 1.97
N LYS A 177 12.24 -13.82 3.09
CA LYS A 177 10.87 -14.35 3.07
C LYS A 177 9.87 -13.20 3.13
N ALA A 178 8.87 -13.23 2.22
CA ALA A 178 7.74 -12.32 2.21
C ALA A 178 6.50 -12.99 1.65
N TYR A 179 5.32 -12.62 2.17
CA TYR A 179 4.02 -13.05 1.66
C TYR A 179 3.17 -11.83 1.35
N PHE A 180 2.51 -11.85 0.19
CA PHE A 180 1.65 -10.79 -0.33
C PHE A 180 0.21 -11.28 -0.41
N PHE A 181 -0.74 -10.45 0.04
CA PHE A 181 -2.15 -10.82 0.18
C PHE A 181 -3.07 -9.80 -0.47
N HIS A 182 -4.08 -10.29 -1.19
CA HIS A 182 -5.12 -9.46 -1.77
C HIS A 182 -6.47 -9.65 -1.07
N LEU A 183 -7.30 -8.62 -1.20
CA LEU A 183 -8.72 -8.60 -0.83
C LEU A 183 -9.60 -8.27 -2.05
N ASN A 184 -9.02 -7.60 -3.03
CA ASN A 184 -9.68 -7.10 -4.24
C ASN A 184 -8.70 -7.19 -5.42
N ALA A 185 -8.99 -6.52 -6.53
CA ALA A 185 -8.17 -6.59 -7.73
C ALA A 185 -6.78 -5.91 -7.61
N ARG A 186 -6.48 -5.17 -6.54
CA ARG A 186 -5.10 -4.72 -6.25
C ARG A 186 -4.24 -5.94 -5.97
N HIS A 187 -3.06 -6.01 -6.59
CA HIS A 187 -2.16 -7.17 -6.44
C HIS A 187 -1.97 -7.59 -4.98
N HIS A 188 -1.78 -6.63 -4.09
CA HIS A 188 -1.83 -6.86 -2.66
C HIS A 188 -2.31 -5.61 -1.91
N SER A 189 -3.06 -5.83 -0.85
CA SER A 189 -3.49 -4.81 0.11
C SER A 189 -2.66 -4.87 1.40
N LEU A 190 -2.03 -6.03 1.63
CA LEU A 190 -1.19 -6.32 2.79
C LEU A 190 -0.04 -7.23 2.37
N ALA A 191 1.12 -7.03 2.99
CA ALA A 191 2.21 -7.99 2.92
C ALA A 191 2.94 -8.08 4.27
N PHE A 192 3.63 -9.20 4.49
CA PHE A 192 4.54 -9.40 5.61
C PHE A 192 5.92 -9.79 5.11
N ILE A 193 6.95 -9.21 5.71
CA ILE A 193 8.36 -9.52 5.47
C ILE A 193 8.95 -10.05 6.78
N ASP A 194 9.65 -11.19 6.69
CA ASP A 194 10.46 -11.74 7.78
C ASP A 194 11.73 -10.89 7.93
N THR A 195 11.83 -10.18 9.05
CA THR A 195 13.00 -9.33 9.36
C THR A 195 13.56 -9.60 10.75
N GLY A 196 13.00 -10.57 11.48
CA GLY A 196 13.34 -10.83 12.87
C GLY A 196 12.83 -9.75 13.84
N LYS A 197 11.91 -8.86 13.39
CA LYS A 197 11.31 -7.80 14.21
C LYS A 197 9.91 -7.47 13.74
N ASN A 198 9.00 -7.26 14.69
CA ASN A 198 7.66 -6.78 14.41
C ASN A 198 7.66 -5.26 14.15
N GLY A 199 6.90 -4.80 13.15
CA GLY A 199 6.78 -3.39 12.83
C GLY A 199 6.16 -3.11 11.48
N ILE A 200 6.45 -1.94 10.95
CA ILE A 200 6.06 -1.52 9.62
C ILE A 200 7.30 -1.36 8.72
N HIS A 201 7.22 -1.89 7.50
CA HIS A 201 8.20 -1.60 6.46
C HIS A 201 7.78 -0.34 5.70
N HIS A 202 6.57 -0.33 5.12
CA HIS A 202 6.07 0.83 4.40
C HIS A 202 4.54 0.84 4.25
N MET A 203 4.02 2.01 3.91
CA MET A 203 2.70 2.20 3.31
C MET A 203 2.86 2.64 1.87
N MET A 204 2.01 2.18 0.96
CA MET A 204 2.05 2.54 -0.44
C MET A 204 0.83 3.37 -0.82
N PHE A 205 1.09 4.45 -1.58
CA PHE A 205 0.06 5.28 -2.21
C PHE A 205 0.29 5.33 -3.71
N GLU A 206 -0.72 4.96 -4.48
CA GLU A 206 -0.65 4.87 -5.93
C GLU A 206 -1.32 6.08 -6.57
N VAL A 207 -0.57 6.77 -7.44
CA VAL A 207 -1.08 7.92 -8.22
C VAL A 207 -1.56 7.50 -9.61
N CYS A 208 -2.33 8.38 -10.28
CA CYS A 208 -2.94 8.07 -11.57
C CYS A 208 -1.98 8.24 -12.75
N TYR A 209 -0.95 9.11 -12.66
CA TYR A 209 0.02 9.38 -13.72
C TYR A 209 1.45 9.10 -13.27
N LEU A 210 2.27 8.58 -14.19
CA LEU A 210 3.71 8.33 -13.94
C LEU A 210 4.47 9.62 -13.61
N ASP A 211 4.09 10.73 -14.23
CA ASP A 211 4.76 12.03 -14.02
C ASP A 211 4.65 12.49 -12.56
N ASP A 212 3.57 12.15 -11.85
CA ASP A 212 3.45 12.46 -10.43
C ASP A 212 4.52 11.76 -9.58
N VAL A 213 4.92 10.53 -9.97
CA VAL A 213 6.01 9.80 -9.32
C VAL A 213 7.35 10.44 -9.63
N GLY A 214 7.62 10.75 -10.91
CA GLY A 214 8.87 11.40 -11.33
C GLY A 214 9.06 12.75 -10.67
N GLN A 215 8.03 13.60 -10.66
CA GLN A 215 8.06 14.92 -10.02
C GLN A 215 8.24 14.82 -8.50
N ALA A 216 7.60 13.83 -7.83
CA ALA A 216 7.83 13.61 -6.41
C ALA A 216 9.26 13.13 -6.14
N TYR A 217 9.82 12.31 -7.01
CA TYR A 217 11.21 11.87 -6.90
C TYR A 217 12.19 13.05 -7.04
N ASP A 218 11.97 13.96 -7.99
CA ASP A 218 12.75 15.19 -8.12
C ASP A 218 12.67 16.08 -6.86
N LEU A 219 11.48 16.14 -6.23
CA LEU A 219 11.34 16.85 -4.95
C LEU A 219 12.13 16.15 -3.83
N ALA A 220 12.12 14.82 -3.78
CA ALA A 220 12.88 14.04 -2.79
C ALA A 220 14.40 14.19 -2.99
N LEU A 221 14.88 14.30 -4.22
CA LEU A 221 16.30 14.52 -4.53
C LEU A 221 16.86 15.85 -3.99
N ARG A 222 16.00 16.82 -3.67
CA ARG A 222 16.42 18.07 -2.99
C ARG A 222 16.80 17.83 -1.52
N GLN A 223 16.38 16.71 -0.95
CA GLN A 223 16.70 16.22 0.39
C GLN A 223 17.02 14.72 0.28
N PRO A 224 18.21 14.33 -0.22
CA PRO A 224 18.53 12.94 -0.56
C PRO A 224 18.38 11.96 0.62
N GLU A 225 18.51 12.44 1.85
CA GLU A 225 18.27 11.67 3.08
C GLU A 225 16.82 11.22 3.24
N MET A 226 15.86 11.84 2.56
CA MET A 226 14.48 11.36 2.51
C MET A 226 14.34 10.07 1.70
N ILE A 227 15.27 9.78 0.79
CA ILE A 227 15.15 8.63 -0.10
C ILE A 227 15.60 7.37 0.63
N GLY A 228 14.65 6.49 0.92
CA GLY A 228 14.93 5.17 1.45
C GLY A 228 15.23 4.14 0.34
N THR A 229 14.49 4.20 -0.77
CA THR A 229 14.72 3.37 -1.96
C THR A 229 14.62 4.23 -3.21
N THR A 230 15.57 4.09 -4.12
CA THR A 230 15.59 4.86 -5.38
C THR A 230 14.45 4.45 -6.30
N LEU A 231 14.21 5.25 -7.34
CA LEU A 231 13.22 4.93 -8.37
C LEU A 231 13.53 3.56 -9.00
N GLY A 232 12.49 2.75 -9.17
CA GLY A 232 12.59 1.42 -9.73
C GLY A 232 11.22 0.84 -10.08
N ARG A 233 11.22 -0.43 -10.50
CA ARG A 233 9.98 -1.14 -10.84
C ARG A 233 9.96 -2.53 -10.23
N HIS A 234 8.90 -2.85 -9.49
CA HIS A 234 8.72 -4.15 -8.90
C HIS A 234 8.44 -5.25 -9.93
N ALA A 235 8.87 -6.47 -9.60
CA ALA A 235 8.64 -7.65 -10.44
C ALA A 235 7.23 -8.24 -10.21
N ASN A 236 6.70 -8.17 -9.00
CA ASN A 236 5.43 -8.79 -8.61
C ASN A 236 4.21 -7.96 -8.99
N ASP A 237 4.00 -6.82 -8.38
CA ASP A 237 2.86 -5.93 -8.64
C ASP A 237 3.09 -4.93 -9.79
N GLN A 238 4.32 -4.88 -10.32
CA GLN A 238 4.72 -4.07 -11.47
C GLN A 238 4.65 -2.56 -11.23
N VAL A 239 4.50 -2.12 -9.99
CA VAL A 239 4.52 -0.71 -9.62
C VAL A 239 5.88 -0.10 -9.95
N THR A 240 5.86 1.06 -10.60
CA THR A 240 7.02 1.95 -10.73
C THR A 240 6.95 2.95 -9.58
N SER A 241 7.92 2.92 -8.70
CA SER A 241 7.88 3.64 -7.43
C SER A 241 9.27 4.03 -6.92
N PHE A 242 9.26 4.87 -5.90
CA PHE A 242 10.39 5.09 -5.00
C PHE A 242 9.88 5.15 -3.56
N TYR A 243 10.79 5.07 -2.59
CA TYR A 243 10.41 5.10 -1.18
C TYR A 243 11.07 6.29 -0.49
N SER A 244 10.27 7.05 0.24
CA SER A 244 10.74 8.13 1.11
C SER A 244 10.48 7.81 2.58
N TYR A 245 11.34 8.30 3.46
CA TYR A 245 11.08 8.26 4.89
C TYR A 245 9.97 9.23 5.24
N SER A 246 8.96 8.74 5.97
CA SER A 246 7.91 9.57 6.55
C SER A 246 8.43 10.33 7.79
N PRO A 247 7.73 11.37 8.26
CA PRO A 247 8.04 12.01 9.54
C PRO A 247 8.01 11.05 10.74
N SER A 248 7.23 9.96 10.66
CA SER A 248 7.18 8.90 11.68
C SER A 248 8.16 7.74 11.40
N LYS A 249 9.20 7.96 10.60
CA LYS A 249 10.39 7.12 10.40
C LYS A 249 10.17 5.77 9.73
N PHE A 250 8.97 5.47 9.25
CA PHE A 250 8.74 4.35 8.34
C PHE A 250 8.72 4.84 6.89
N LEU A 251 8.86 3.91 5.95
CA LEU A 251 8.89 4.22 4.53
C LEU A 251 7.47 4.46 3.98
N VAL A 252 7.37 5.39 3.05
CA VAL A 252 6.22 5.55 2.17
C VAL A 252 6.66 5.27 0.76
N GLU A 253 6.04 4.29 0.13
CA GLU A 253 6.16 4.00 -1.29
C GLU A 253 5.19 4.88 -2.06
N TYR A 254 5.72 5.67 -2.98
CA TYR A 254 4.95 6.53 -3.87
C TYR A 254 5.08 5.98 -5.29
N GLY A 255 3.99 5.44 -5.81
CA GLY A 255 4.06 4.60 -7.00
C GLY A 255 2.93 4.80 -8.00
N TRP A 256 3.13 4.22 -9.18
CA TRP A 256 2.22 4.25 -10.31
C TRP A 256 2.23 2.92 -11.06
N GLY A 257 1.09 2.58 -11.66
CA GLY A 257 0.98 1.52 -12.64
C GLY A 257 0.97 0.11 -12.04
N GLY A 258 0.45 -0.04 -10.83
CA GLY A 258 0.25 -1.33 -10.20
C GLY A 258 -0.72 -2.21 -11.01
N ARG A 259 -0.35 -3.50 -11.20
CA ARG A 259 -1.22 -4.44 -11.92
C ARG A 259 -2.50 -4.72 -11.15
N SER A 260 -3.58 -4.90 -11.88
CA SER A 260 -4.78 -5.54 -11.36
C SER A 260 -4.71 -7.05 -11.62
N ILE A 261 -5.26 -7.83 -10.67
CA ILE A 261 -5.35 -9.29 -10.77
C ILE A 261 -6.81 -9.71 -10.93
N ASP A 262 -7.04 -10.81 -11.61
CA ASP A 262 -8.32 -11.50 -11.61
C ASP A 262 -8.41 -12.39 -10.36
N THR A 263 -9.05 -11.85 -9.32
CA THR A 263 -9.14 -12.52 -8.00
C THR A 263 -9.87 -13.86 -8.04
N ALA A 264 -10.71 -14.10 -9.04
CA ALA A 264 -11.45 -15.35 -9.18
C ALA A 264 -10.56 -16.50 -9.72
N ASN A 265 -9.57 -16.17 -10.56
CA ASN A 265 -8.73 -17.12 -11.26
C ASN A 265 -7.24 -17.01 -10.87
N TRP A 266 -6.91 -16.21 -9.86
CA TRP A 266 -5.54 -16.01 -9.44
C TRP A 266 -4.99 -17.22 -8.67
N THR A 267 -3.83 -17.71 -9.09
CA THR A 267 -3.12 -18.77 -8.37
C THR A 267 -1.83 -18.20 -7.77
N PRO A 268 -1.65 -18.35 -6.45
CA PRO A 268 -0.41 -17.91 -5.79
C PRO A 268 0.81 -18.67 -6.33
N HIS A 269 1.93 -17.95 -6.47
CA HIS A 269 3.18 -18.56 -6.95
C HIS A 269 4.41 -17.94 -6.27
N GLU A 270 5.48 -18.71 -6.22
CA GLU A 270 6.77 -18.23 -5.76
C GLU A 270 7.40 -17.30 -6.79
N ARG A 271 7.89 -16.15 -6.31
CA ARG A 271 8.68 -15.23 -7.10
C ARG A 271 10.16 -15.55 -6.94
N THR A 272 10.81 -15.92 -8.03
CA THR A 272 12.23 -16.33 -8.04
C THR A 272 13.16 -15.32 -8.67
N GLU A 273 12.62 -14.36 -9.45
CA GLU A 273 13.36 -13.31 -10.15
C GLU A 273 13.82 -12.14 -9.24
N GLY A 274 13.52 -12.23 -7.95
CA GLY A 274 13.78 -11.15 -7.01
C GLY A 274 12.69 -10.07 -7.00
N PRO A 275 12.83 -9.05 -6.14
CA PRO A 275 11.74 -8.10 -5.85
C PRO A 275 11.55 -7.02 -6.92
N SER A 276 12.52 -6.79 -7.81
CA SER A 276 12.46 -5.66 -8.76
C SER A 276 12.99 -6.04 -10.13
N LEU A 277 12.31 -5.57 -11.18
CA LEU A 277 12.77 -5.69 -12.57
C LEU A 277 13.99 -4.80 -12.82
N TRP A 278 14.00 -3.60 -12.23
CA TRP A 278 15.11 -2.64 -12.30
C TRP A 278 14.97 -1.58 -11.18
N GLY A 279 16.05 -0.85 -10.91
CA GLY A 279 16.09 0.20 -9.89
C GLY A 279 15.95 -0.34 -8.47
N HIS A 280 15.36 0.45 -7.57
CA HIS A 280 15.12 0.12 -6.17
C HIS A 280 16.40 -0.19 -5.39
N ASP A 281 17.43 0.66 -5.52
CA ASP A 281 18.57 0.62 -4.61
C ASP A 281 18.11 1.06 -3.21
N ARG A 282 18.28 0.17 -2.23
CA ARG A 282 17.87 0.39 -0.84
C ARG A 282 18.99 1.12 -0.10
N MET A 283 18.76 2.39 0.24
CA MET A 283 19.80 3.28 0.76
C MET A 283 20.27 2.91 2.17
N TRP A 284 19.44 2.16 2.92
CA TRP A 284 19.82 1.66 4.27
C TRP A 284 20.71 0.42 4.26
N LEU A 285 20.88 -0.23 3.11
CA LEU A 285 21.77 -1.39 3.00
C LEU A 285 23.25 -0.96 2.91
N THR A 286 24.13 -1.81 3.41
CA THR A 286 25.56 -1.65 3.19
C THR A 286 25.90 -1.71 1.70
N PRO A 287 27.05 -1.14 1.26
CA PRO A 287 27.46 -1.21 -0.14
C PRO A 287 27.46 -2.62 -0.71
N ASP A 288 27.98 -3.61 0.03
CA ASP A 288 28.04 -5.01 -0.39
C ASP A 288 26.62 -5.60 -0.61
N LYS A 289 25.70 -5.33 0.32
CA LYS A 289 24.32 -5.79 0.17
C LYS A 289 23.58 -5.10 -0.96
N ARG A 290 23.89 -3.85 -1.26
CA ARG A 290 23.38 -3.16 -2.46
C ARG A 290 23.88 -3.79 -3.74
N GLU A 291 25.17 -4.19 -3.77
CA GLU A 291 25.76 -4.85 -4.94
C GLU A 291 25.17 -6.26 -5.14
N GLU A 292 24.96 -7.05 -4.09
CA GLU A 292 24.22 -8.31 -4.17
C GLU A 292 22.82 -8.12 -4.79
N ALA A 293 22.08 -7.12 -4.31
CA ALA A 293 20.75 -6.81 -4.85
C ALA A 293 20.79 -6.33 -6.31
N ARG A 294 21.86 -5.60 -6.70
CA ARG A 294 22.09 -5.17 -8.08
C ARG A 294 22.39 -6.35 -9.00
N THR A 295 23.19 -7.30 -8.54
CA THR A 295 23.50 -8.54 -9.29
C THR A 295 22.22 -9.31 -9.64
N ILE A 296 21.25 -9.41 -8.71
CA ILE A 296 19.97 -10.06 -9.01
C ILE A 296 19.25 -9.32 -10.15
N ARG A 297 19.20 -7.98 -10.12
CA ARG A 297 18.53 -7.18 -11.17
C ARG A 297 19.25 -7.24 -12.52
N VAL A 298 20.59 -7.34 -12.52
CA VAL A 298 21.36 -7.59 -13.76
C VAL A 298 20.96 -8.93 -14.37
N GLY A 299 20.81 -9.99 -13.56
CA GLY A 299 20.30 -11.29 -14.03
C GLY A 299 18.90 -11.19 -14.64
N VAL A 300 18.00 -10.36 -14.08
CA VAL A 300 16.68 -10.09 -14.69
C VAL A 300 16.84 -9.42 -16.06
N ALA A 301 17.75 -8.45 -16.18
CA ALA A 301 18.00 -7.77 -17.46
C ALA A 301 18.59 -8.73 -18.51
N GLU A 302 19.55 -9.57 -18.13
CA GLU A 302 20.18 -10.58 -18.99
C GLU A 302 19.19 -11.64 -19.48
N SER A 303 18.26 -12.07 -18.61
CA SER A 303 17.17 -13.00 -18.96
C SER A 303 16.02 -12.34 -19.74
N GLY A 304 16.08 -11.02 -19.96
CA GLY A 304 15.05 -10.29 -20.69
C GLY A 304 13.74 -10.12 -19.93
N GLY A 305 13.78 -10.16 -18.59
CA GLY A 305 12.61 -9.99 -17.72
C GLY A 305 11.90 -8.65 -17.96
N ARG A 306 10.62 -8.70 -18.31
CA ARG A 306 9.78 -7.55 -18.66
C ARG A 306 8.35 -7.77 -18.20
N ALA A 307 7.64 -6.67 -17.98
CA ALA A 307 6.21 -6.69 -17.71
C ALA A 307 5.51 -5.55 -18.47
N PRO A 308 4.25 -5.73 -18.88
CA PRO A 308 3.48 -4.66 -19.50
C PRO A 308 3.28 -3.49 -18.53
N LEU A 309 3.06 -2.29 -19.06
CA LEU A 309 2.62 -1.15 -18.27
C LEU A 309 1.12 -1.29 -17.97
N ASN A 310 0.73 -0.99 -16.75
CA ASN A 310 -0.66 -0.98 -16.29
C ASN A 310 -1.10 0.47 -16.18
N VAL A 311 -1.90 0.93 -17.13
CA VAL A 311 -2.34 2.31 -17.26
C VAL A 311 -3.85 2.38 -17.14
N MET A 312 -4.36 3.48 -16.57
CA MET A 312 -5.78 3.77 -16.54
C MET A 312 -6.21 4.33 -17.91
N ASP A 313 -7.44 4.06 -18.30
CA ASP A 313 -8.03 4.61 -19.53
C ASP A 313 -7.92 6.15 -19.53
N GLY A 314 -7.57 6.69 -20.70
CA GLY A 314 -7.34 8.13 -20.87
C GLY A 314 -5.99 8.65 -20.39
N ASN A 315 -5.12 7.79 -19.89
CA ASN A 315 -3.79 8.11 -19.37
C ASN A 315 -2.65 7.65 -20.30
N TYR A 316 -2.94 7.37 -21.56
CA TYR A 316 -1.93 6.96 -22.54
C TYR A 316 -2.36 7.30 -23.97
N LEU A 317 -1.36 7.45 -24.83
CA LEU A 317 -1.54 7.53 -26.28
C LEU A 317 -0.84 6.35 -26.93
N ARG A 318 -1.50 5.69 -27.87
CA ARG A 318 -0.87 4.63 -28.65
C ARG A 318 0.10 5.26 -29.64
N ALA A 319 1.36 4.77 -29.66
CA ALA A 319 2.29 5.07 -30.71
C ALA A 319 1.80 4.46 -32.05
N ALA A 320 2.05 5.13 -33.14
CA ALA A 320 1.81 4.59 -34.47
C ALA A 320 2.71 3.35 -34.70
N ASP A 321 2.23 2.42 -35.51
CA ASP A 321 2.96 1.20 -35.89
C ASP A 321 4.07 1.55 -36.90
N VAL A 322 5.23 1.93 -36.39
CA VAL A 322 6.40 2.33 -37.18
C VAL A 322 7.58 1.35 -37.09
N CYS A 323 7.40 0.22 -36.40
CA CYS A 323 8.41 -0.81 -36.20
C CYS A 323 7.97 -2.14 -36.83
N PRO A 324 8.27 -2.39 -38.13
CA PRO A 324 7.85 -3.61 -38.83
C PRO A 324 8.30 -4.89 -38.12
N TRP A 325 9.51 -4.93 -37.56
CA TRP A 325 10.04 -6.06 -36.82
C TRP A 325 9.27 -6.32 -35.52
N TRP A 326 8.81 -5.26 -34.84
CA TRP A 326 7.96 -5.37 -33.65
C TRP A 326 6.58 -5.95 -34.01
N ASN A 327 5.97 -5.43 -35.07
CA ASN A 327 4.65 -5.89 -35.52
C ASN A 327 4.70 -7.36 -35.96
N ALA A 328 5.80 -7.83 -36.52
CA ALA A 328 5.99 -9.21 -36.94
C ALA A 328 6.16 -10.19 -35.75
N ASN A 329 6.65 -9.71 -34.59
CA ASN A 329 6.99 -10.54 -33.43
C ASN A 329 6.14 -10.24 -32.21
N ALA A 330 5.29 -9.21 -32.24
CA ALA A 330 4.42 -8.89 -31.10
C ALA A 330 3.39 -10.00 -30.85
N PRO A 331 3.11 -10.35 -29.58
CA PRO A 331 2.08 -11.33 -29.28
C PRO A 331 0.75 -10.90 -29.91
N ALA A 332 0.00 -11.87 -30.46
CA ALA A 332 -1.30 -11.62 -31.06
C ALA A 332 -2.18 -10.82 -30.10
N ARG A 333 -2.71 -9.67 -30.57
CA ARG A 333 -3.60 -8.81 -29.77
C ARG A 333 -4.83 -9.63 -29.43
N LYS A 334 -5.07 -9.87 -28.14
CA LYS A 334 -6.38 -10.30 -27.69
C LYS A 334 -7.32 -9.11 -27.92
N THR A 335 -8.12 -9.19 -28.99
CA THR A 335 -9.27 -8.31 -29.18
C THR A 335 -10.27 -8.68 -28.10
N GLY A 336 -10.34 -7.84 -27.01
CA GLY A 336 -11.37 -7.90 -26.02
C GLY A 336 -12.53 -7.02 -26.42
#